data_26cce0729d27739fd6192763d1548e9c
#
_entry.id   26cce0729d27739fd6192763d1548e9c
#
_cell.length_a   1.000
_cell.length_b   1.000
_cell.length_c   1.000
_cell.angle_alpha   90.00
_cell.angle_beta   90.00
_cell.angle_gamma   90.00
#
_symmetry.space_group_name_H-M   'P 1'
#
loop_
_entity.id
_entity.type
_entity.pdbx_description
1 polymer ?
#
loop_
_entity_poly.entity_id
_entity_poly.type
_entity_poly.pdbx_seq_one_letter_code
_entity_poly.pdbx_strand_id
1 'polypeptide(L)'
;RAVSFTGGTATGRNIMKNAGLKKYSMELGGKSPVLIFEDADIERALDAALFTIFSINGERCTAGSRIFIQQSIYPEFVKRFAERANRLRVGDPTDPNTQVGALISKQHWEKVSGYIRLGIEEGATLLAGGADKPADLPAHLRNGNFLRPTVLADVDNRMRVAQEEIFGPVLAVTTFKTMEEALEIANDTQYGLGAGVWSRNGNLAYKMGRGIQAG
;
A
#
# COMPACT_ATOMS: atom_id res chain seq x y z
N ARG A 1 -32.60 10.15 -10.45
CA ARG A 1 -31.34 10.20 -11.20
C ARG A 1 -30.20 9.85 -10.24
N ALA A 2 -29.13 9.20 -10.76
CA ALA A 2 -27.98 8.76 -9.99
C ALA A 2 -26.68 9.27 -10.62
N VAL A 3 -25.62 9.34 -9.82
CA VAL A 3 -24.23 9.58 -10.24
C VAL A 3 -23.39 8.39 -9.79
N SER A 4 -22.65 7.80 -10.71
CA SER A 4 -21.62 6.80 -10.42
C SER A 4 -20.26 7.37 -10.79
N PHE A 5 -19.26 7.22 -9.91
CA PHE A 5 -17.92 7.76 -10.09
C PHE A 5 -16.88 6.87 -9.44
N THR A 6 -15.79 6.62 -10.16
CA THR A 6 -14.58 5.98 -9.63
C THR A 6 -13.41 6.93 -9.81
N GLY A 7 -12.64 7.21 -8.75
CA GLY A 7 -11.48 8.10 -8.82
C GLY A 7 -11.06 8.65 -7.46
N GLY A 8 -10.26 9.71 -7.48
CA GLY A 8 -9.71 10.31 -6.26
C GLY A 8 -10.79 10.91 -5.33
N THR A 9 -10.58 10.76 -4.02
CA THR A 9 -11.53 11.20 -2.98
C THR A 9 -11.87 12.68 -3.07
N ALA A 10 -10.90 13.54 -3.38
CA ALA A 10 -11.15 14.99 -3.54
C ALA A 10 -12.11 15.29 -4.68
N THR A 11 -11.97 14.60 -5.81
CA THR A 11 -12.88 14.74 -6.96
C THR A 11 -14.27 14.22 -6.62
N GLY A 12 -14.38 13.06 -5.97
CA GLY A 12 -15.66 12.53 -5.50
C GLY A 12 -16.40 13.48 -4.57
N ARG A 13 -15.72 14.06 -3.60
CA ARG A 13 -16.28 15.10 -2.71
C ARG A 13 -16.79 16.32 -3.49
N ASN A 14 -16.03 16.77 -4.48
CA ASN A 14 -16.41 17.89 -5.32
C ASN A 14 -17.67 17.59 -6.16
N ILE A 15 -17.75 16.38 -6.73
CA ILE A 15 -18.94 15.92 -7.47
C ILE A 15 -20.18 15.92 -6.54
N MET A 16 -20.07 15.32 -5.35
CA MET A 16 -21.18 15.27 -4.39
C MET A 16 -21.63 16.68 -3.98
N LYS A 17 -20.68 17.59 -3.73
CA LYS A 17 -20.97 18.98 -3.36
C LYS A 17 -21.72 19.75 -4.46
N ASN A 18 -21.39 19.53 -5.74
CA ASN A 18 -21.92 20.32 -6.85
C ASN A 18 -23.09 19.66 -7.60
N ALA A 19 -23.25 18.34 -7.55
CA ALA A 19 -24.31 17.65 -8.28
C ALA A 19 -25.68 17.67 -7.57
N GLY A 20 -25.75 18.12 -6.31
CA GLY A 20 -26.99 18.26 -5.55
C GLY A 20 -27.61 16.92 -5.11
N LEU A 21 -28.91 16.94 -4.80
CA LEU A 21 -29.61 15.78 -4.27
C LEU A 21 -29.80 14.68 -5.32
N LYS A 22 -29.04 13.61 -5.21
CA LYS A 22 -29.05 12.42 -6.07
C LYS A 22 -28.67 11.16 -5.28
N LYS A 23 -28.85 10.00 -5.89
CA LYS A 23 -28.17 8.77 -5.43
C LYS A 23 -26.73 8.79 -5.92
N TYR A 24 -25.81 8.39 -5.07
CA TYR A 24 -24.38 8.31 -5.40
C TYR A 24 -23.87 6.89 -5.22
N SER A 25 -23.07 6.42 -6.19
CA SER A 25 -22.23 5.23 -6.09
C SER A 25 -20.80 5.72 -6.30
N MET A 26 -20.00 5.70 -5.23
CA MET A 26 -18.66 6.30 -5.19
C MET A 26 -17.62 5.25 -4.83
N GLU A 27 -16.74 4.94 -5.79
CA GLU A 27 -15.53 4.15 -5.59
C GLU A 27 -14.34 5.12 -5.52
N LEU A 28 -13.83 5.34 -4.32
CA LEU A 28 -12.86 6.40 -4.05
C LEU A 28 -11.48 5.82 -3.65
N GLY A 29 -10.58 6.67 -3.15
CA GLY A 29 -9.26 6.27 -2.71
C GLY A 29 -9.27 5.38 -1.48
N GLY A 30 -8.14 4.73 -1.23
CA GLY A 30 -7.93 3.83 -0.11
C GLY A 30 -6.53 3.93 0.48
N LYS A 31 -6.39 3.44 1.72
CA LYS A 31 -5.12 3.24 2.40
C LYS A 31 -5.18 1.96 3.23
N SER A 32 -5.52 0.88 2.55
CA SER A 32 -5.92 -0.40 3.12
C SER A 32 -4.89 -0.96 4.11
N PRO A 33 -5.26 -1.21 5.38
CA PRO A 33 -4.40 -1.86 6.34
C PRO A 33 -4.36 -3.36 6.09
N VAL A 34 -3.18 -3.97 6.24
CA VAL A 34 -2.97 -5.43 6.29
C VAL A 34 -2.30 -5.75 7.62
N LEU A 35 -3.02 -6.45 8.48
CA LEU A 35 -2.56 -6.77 9.83
C LEU A 35 -2.05 -8.21 9.89
N ILE A 36 -0.83 -8.39 10.41
CA ILE A 36 -0.17 -9.69 10.46
C ILE A 36 0.18 -10.00 11.91
N PHE A 37 -0.52 -10.98 12.48
CA PHE A 37 -0.32 -11.46 13.84
C PHE A 37 0.73 -12.58 13.86
N GLU A 38 1.34 -12.82 15.02
CA GLU A 38 2.44 -13.77 15.20
C GLU A 38 2.06 -15.23 14.90
N ASP A 39 0.78 -15.57 15.03
CA ASP A 39 0.25 -16.91 14.74
C ASP A 39 -0.11 -17.15 13.26
N ALA A 40 0.11 -16.14 12.40
CA ALA A 40 -0.19 -16.24 10.97
C ALA A 40 0.67 -17.28 10.26
N ASP A 41 0.20 -17.76 9.11
CA ASP A 41 1.05 -18.47 8.15
C ASP A 41 1.97 -17.46 7.46
N ILE A 42 3.18 -17.32 7.98
CA ILE A 42 4.12 -16.27 7.58
C ILE A 42 4.49 -16.34 6.10
N GLU A 43 4.66 -17.55 5.54
CA GLU A 43 5.00 -17.70 4.12
C GLU A 43 3.89 -17.17 3.21
N ARG A 44 2.66 -17.56 3.50
CA ARG A 44 1.49 -17.09 2.75
C ARG A 44 1.22 -15.61 2.97
N ALA A 45 1.41 -15.12 4.20
CA ALA A 45 1.25 -13.70 4.52
C ALA A 45 2.26 -12.84 3.75
N LEU A 46 3.52 -13.26 3.64
CA LEU A 46 4.54 -12.59 2.83
C LEU A 46 4.15 -12.51 1.36
N ASP A 47 3.74 -13.62 0.75
CA ASP A 47 3.37 -13.67 -0.67
C ASP A 47 2.12 -12.83 -0.95
N ALA A 48 1.11 -12.94 -0.10
CA ALA A 48 -0.12 -12.15 -0.25
C ALA A 48 0.14 -10.65 -0.04
N ALA A 49 0.97 -10.27 0.93
CA ALA A 49 1.33 -8.90 1.16
C ALA A 49 2.09 -8.29 -0.04
N LEU A 50 3.05 -9.03 -0.61
CA LEU A 50 3.74 -8.63 -1.85
C LEU A 50 2.77 -8.43 -3.01
N PHE A 51 1.87 -9.40 -3.22
CA PHE A 51 0.85 -9.32 -4.26
C PHE A 51 -0.09 -8.13 -4.03
N THR A 52 -0.54 -7.93 -2.80
CA THR A 52 -1.54 -6.91 -2.46
C THR A 52 -1.02 -5.50 -2.69
N ILE A 53 0.27 -5.24 -2.52
CA ILE A 53 0.84 -3.91 -2.75
C ILE A 53 1.45 -3.74 -4.15
N PHE A 54 2.21 -4.72 -4.66
CA PHE A 54 3.01 -4.51 -5.86
C PHE A 54 2.34 -4.97 -7.16
N SER A 55 1.27 -5.78 -7.10
CA SER A 55 0.50 -6.10 -8.31
C SER A 55 -0.12 -4.83 -8.91
N ILE A 56 -0.16 -4.77 -10.24
CA ILE A 56 -0.62 -3.61 -11.00
C ILE A 56 0.14 -2.33 -10.55
N ASN A 57 1.45 -2.45 -10.29
CA ASN A 57 2.34 -1.37 -9.85
C ASN A 57 1.89 -0.63 -8.57
N GLY A 58 1.02 -1.23 -7.74
CA GLY A 58 0.39 -0.54 -6.62
C GLY A 58 -0.60 0.56 -7.03
N GLU A 59 -0.91 0.70 -8.32
CA GLU A 59 -1.88 1.65 -8.87
C GLU A 59 -3.30 1.10 -8.76
N ARG A 60 -3.71 0.78 -7.53
CA ARG A 60 -4.99 0.15 -7.21
C ARG A 60 -5.55 0.74 -5.92
N CYS A 61 -6.84 1.10 -5.91
CA CYS A 61 -7.52 1.69 -4.75
C CYS A 61 -7.53 0.77 -3.51
N THR A 62 -7.59 -0.56 -3.74
CA THR A 62 -7.57 -1.60 -2.69
C THR A 62 -6.17 -2.10 -2.35
N ALA A 63 -5.09 -1.47 -2.86
CA ALA A 63 -3.73 -1.91 -2.54
C ALA A 63 -3.47 -1.89 -1.03
N GLY A 64 -2.92 -2.97 -0.48
CA GLY A 64 -2.53 -3.09 0.92
C GLY A 64 -1.27 -2.27 1.20
N SER A 65 -1.40 -0.95 1.12
CA SER A 65 -0.27 0.00 1.16
C SER A 65 0.24 0.32 2.57
N ARG A 66 -0.48 -0.15 3.62
CA ARG A 66 -0.03 -0.14 5.02
C ARG A 66 -0.01 -1.57 5.55
N ILE A 67 1.16 -2.04 5.98
CA ILE A 67 1.27 -3.31 6.69
C ILE A 67 1.59 -3.05 8.15
N PHE A 68 0.77 -3.61 9.03
CA PHE A 68 0.96 -3.62 10.47
C PHE A 68 1.38 -5.01 10.91
N ILE A 69 2.53 -5.12 11.57
CA ILE A 69 3.14 -6.40 11.94
C ILE A 69 3.26 -6.47 13.47
N GLN A 70 2.83 -7.57 14.07
CA GLN A 70 3.01 -7.78 15.50
C GLN A 70 4.49 -7.76 15.86
N GLN A 71 4.85 -7.03 16.92
CA GLN A 71 6.23 -6.71 17.29
C GLN A 71 7.14 -7.95 17.40
N SER A 72 6.60 -9.08 17.89
CA SER A 72 7.36 -10.32 18.09
C SER A 72 7.94 -10.90 16.79
N ILE A 73 7.28 -10.70 15.65
CA ILE A 73 7.69 -11.25 14.36
C ILE A 73 8.24 -10.17 13.41
N TYR A 74 8.20 -8.90 13.80
CA TYR A 74 8.55 -7.77 12.92
C TYR A 74 9.93 -7.87 12.29
N PRO A 75 11.04 -8.07 13.04
CA PRO A 75 12.39 -8.04 12.45
C PRO A 75 12.60 -9.07 11.34
N GLU A 76 12.14 -10.30 11.58
CA GLU A 76 12.30 -11.39 10.61
C GLU A 76 11.36 -11.20 9.42
N PHE A 77 10.11 -10.80 9.68
CA PHE A 77 9.12 -10.59 8.61
C PHE A 77 9.57 -9.49 7.66
N VAL A 78 9.96 -8.33 8.18
CA VAL A 78 10.32 -7.15 7.38
C VAL A 78 11.58 -7.39 6.56
N LYS A 79 12.57 -8.08 7.12
CA LYS A 79 13.79 -8.49 6.40
C LYS A 79 13.44 -9.38 5.20
N ARG A 80 12.66 -10.43 5.42
CA ARG A 80 12.26 -11.38 4.36
C ARG A 80 11.37 -10.72 3.31
N PHE A 81 10.50 -9.82 3.73
CA PHE A 81 9.66 -9.05 2.83
C PHE A 81 10.50 -8.15 1.91
N ALA A 82 11.45 -7.41 2.46
CA ALA A 82 12.36 -6.56 1.68
C ALA A 82 13.22 -7.36 0.70
N GLU A 83 13.72 -8.53 1.12
CA GLU A 83 14.46 -9.44 0.23
C GLU A 83 13.60 -9.91 -0.96
N ARG A 84 12.32 -10.26 -0.72
CA ARG A 84 11.40 -10.67 -1.79
C ARG A 84 11.03 -9.48 -2.69
N ALA A 85 10.78 -8.30 -2.12
CA ALA A 85 10.49 -7.08 -2.88
C ALA A 85 11.64 -6.71 -3.83
N ASN A 86 12.88 -6.83 -3.38
CA ASN A 86 14.08 -6.59 -4.21
C ASN A 86 14.26 -7.58 -5.37
N ARG A 87 13.65 -8.77 -5.29
CA ARG A 87 13.69 -9.79 -6.38
C ARG A 87 12.64 -9.59 -7.44
N LEU A 88 11.66 -8.72 -7.21
CA LEU A 88 10.61 -8.45 -8.20
C LEU A 88 11.21 -7.80 -9.45
N ARG A 89 10.93 -8.38 -10.60
CA ARG A 89 11.44 -7.91 -11.89
C ARG A 89 10.65 -6.70 -12.37
N VAL A 90 11.37 -5.59 -12.49
CA VAL A 90 10.85 -4.35 -13.09
C VAL A 90 11.28 -4.30 -14.55
N GLY A 91 10.36 -4.08 -15.47
CA GLY A 91 10.72 -4.09 -16.88
C GLY A 91 9.57 -3.90 -17.87
N ASP A 92 9.78 -4.38 -19.07
CA ASP A 92 8.83 -4.32 -20.19
C ASP A 92 7.56 -5.12 -19.84
N PRO A 93 6.36 -4.52 -19.87
CA PRO A 93 5.11 -5.24 -19.59
C PRO A 93 4.76 -6.32 -20.61
N THR A 94 5.42 -6.35 -21.77
CA THR A 94 5.25 -7.42 -22.77
C THR A 94 6.11 -8.65 -22.49
N ASP A 95 7.12 -8.56 -21.61
CA ASP A 95 7.89 -9.71 -21.12
C ASP A 95 7.08 -10.45 -20.05
N PRO A 96 6.73 -11.74 -20.25
CA PRO A 96 5.94 -12.53 -19.28
C PRO A 96 6.62 -12.69 -17.92
N ASN A 97 7.91 -12.41 -17.82
CA ASN A 97 8.64 -12.46 -16.54
C ASN A 97 8.63 -11.11 -15.78
N THR A 98 8.14 -10.05 -16.37
CA THR A 98 8.00 -8.75 -15.71
C THR A 98 6.87 -8.82 -14.68
N GLN A 99 7.14 -8.35 -13.47
CA GLN A 99 6.19 -8.33 -12.36
C GLN A 99 5.73 -6.92 -12.02
N VAL A 100 6.56 -5.92 -12.33
CA VAL A 100 6.25 -4.49 -12.12
C VAL A 100 6.62 -3.72 -13.38
N GLY A 101 5.65 -3.02 -13.95
CA GLY A 101 5.80 -2.21 -15.15
C GLY A 101 6.07 -0.74 -14.85
N ALA A 102 5.85 0.11 -15.86
CA ALA A 102 5.94 1.56 -15.71
C ALA A 102 4.67 2.13 -15.08
N LEU A 103 4.82 3.17 -14.26
CA LEU A 103 3.71 3.98 -13.78
C LEU A 103 3.04 4.74 -14.95
N ILE A 104 1.76 5.06 -14.79
CA ILE A 104 0.89 5.58 -15.86
C ILE A 104 1.41 6.86 -16.53
N SER A 105 2.16 7.71 -15.82
CA SER A 105 2.66 8.98 -16.35
C SER A 105 3.88 9.50 -15.63
N LYS A 106 4.62 10.43 -16.26
CA LYS A 106 5.75 11.14 -15.63
C LYS A 106 5.30 11.92 -14.40
N GLN A 107 4.19 12.63 -14.46
CA GLN A 107 3.64 13.39 -13.33
C GLN A 107 3.34 12.45 -12.15
N HIS A 108 2.80 11.27 -12.43
CA HIS A 108 2.53 10.30 -11.38
C HIS A 108 3.81 9.68 -10.82
N TRP A 109 4.81 9.41 -11.65
CA TRP A 109 6.13 8.98 -11.22
C TRP A 109 6.77 10.02 -10.28
N GLU A 110 6.71 11.32 -10.63
CA GLU A 110 7.22 12.41 -9.78
C GLU A 110 6.49 12.48 -8.44
N LYS A 111 5.15 12.30 -8.44
CA LYS A 111 4.35 12.21 -7.21
C LYS A 111 4.82 11.06 -6.32
N VAL A 112 4.90 9.84 -6.87
CA VAL A 112 5.27 8.64 -6.10
C VAL A 112 6.71 8.73 -5.57
N SER A 113 7.67 9.15 -6.41
CA SER A 113 9.05 9.41 -6.00
C SER A 113 9.14 10.47 -4.90
N GLY A 114 8.32 11.52 -4.99
CA GLY A 114 8.22 12.55 -3.96
C GLY A 114 7.76 11.99 -2.61
N TYR A 115 6.78 11.09 -2.59
CA TYR A 115 6.36 10.42 -1.35
C TYR A 115 7.44 9.52 -0.75
N ILE A 116 8.23 8.84 -1.57
CA ILE A 116 9.34 8.01 -1.07
C ILE A 116 10.37 8.90 -0.36
N ARG A 117 10.78 10.02 -0.99
CA ARG A 117 11.71 10.97 -0.38
C ARG A 117 11.14 11.55 0.92
N LEU A 118 9.89 11.97 0.88
CA LEU A 118 9.19 12.51 2.05
C LEU A 118 9.15 11.51 3.21
N GLY A 119 8.86 10.23 2.95
CA GLY A 119 8.84 9.21 3.99
C GLY A 119 10.21 9.05 4.65
N ILE A 120 11.29 9.09 3.87
CA ILE A 120 12.66 9.04 4.38
C ILE A 120 12.99 10.31 5.20
N GLU A 121 12.57 11.48 4.73
CA GLU A 121 12.74 12.77 5.43
C GLU A 121 11.93 12.80 6.75
N GLU A 122 10.75 12.19 6.79
CA GLU A 122 9.94 12.04 8.00
C GLU A 122 10.48 11.00 8.97
N GLY A 123 11.51 10.23 8.61
CA GLY A 123 12.22 9.28 9.48
C GLY A 123 11.96 7.80 9.20
N ALA A 124 11.27 7.45 8.12
CA ALA A 124 11.11 6.04 7.73
C ALA A 124 12.43 5.44 7.23
N THR A 125 12.63 4.16 7.53
CA THR A 125 13.80 3.39 7.09
C THR A 125 13.54 2.77 5.72
N LEU A 126 14.33 3.13 4.70
CA LEU A 126 14.25 2.52 3.37
C LEU A 126 14.93 1.14 3.38
N LEU A 127 14.17 0.07 3.16
CA LEU A 127 14.67 -1.31 3.14
C LEU A 127 14.77 -1.91 1.73
N ALA A 128 13.95 -1.43 0.80
CA ALA A 128 13.97 -1.87 -0.59
C ALA A 128 13.51 -0.76 -1.53
N GLY A 129 13.92 -0.80 -2.79
CA GLY A 129 13.52 0.15 -3.81
C GLY A 129 14.19 1.51 -3.67
N GLY A 130 13.40 2.58 -3.69
CA GLY A 130 13.85 3.98 -3.59
C GLY A 130 13.20 4.89 -4.62
N ALA A 131 13.52 6.19 -4.53
CA ALA A 131 12.88 7.25 -5.31
C ALA A 131 13.42 7.39 -6.74
N ASP A 132 14.51 6.72 -7.07
CA ASP A 132 15.17 6.85 -8.35
C ASP A 132 14.73 5.77 -9.36
N LYS A 133 14.94 6.06 -10.65
CA LYS A 133 14.71 5.06 -11.69
C LYS A 133 15.68 3.88 -11.54
N PRO A 134 15.23 2.63 -11.82
CA PRO A 134 16.12 1.48 -11.82
C PRO A 134 17.28 1.65 -12.81
N ALA A 135 18.53 1.54 -12.33
CA ALA A 135 19.73 1.73 -13.16
C ALA A 135 19.97 0.57 -14.14
N ASP A 136 19.43 -0.60 -13.86
CA ASP A 136 19.60 -1.85 -14.62
C ASP A 136 18.56 -2.05 -15.74
N LEU A 137 17.73 -1.03 -16.01
CA LEU A 137 16.77 -1.08 -17.12
C LEU A 137 17.49 -1.10 -18.47
N PRO A 138 17.00 -1.91 -19.44
CA PRO A 138 17.45 -1.85 -20.82
C PRO A 138 17.37 -0.42 -21.40
N ALA A 139 18.28 -0.08 -22.33
CA ALA A 139 18.43 1.27 -22.84
C ALA A 139 17.12 1.88 -23.38
N HIS A 140 16.29 1.07 -24.05
CA HIS A 140 15.00 1.50 -24.62
C HIS A 140 13.93 1.81 -23.56
N LEU A 141 14.08 1.33 -22.31
CA LEU A 141 13.13 1.55 -21.20
C LEU A 141 13.55 2.68 -20.25
N ARG A 142 14.80 3.17 -20.32
CA ARG A 142 15.35 4.15 -19.36
C ARG A 142 14.55 5.45 -19.25
N ASN A 143 13.89 5.84 -20.35
CA ASN A 143 13.05 7.04 -20.35
C ASN A 143 11.63 6.80 -19.79
N GLY A 144 11.26 5.53 -19.54
CA GLY A 144 9.97 5.17 -18.95
C GLY A 144 9.83 5.59 -17.48
N ASN A 145 8.60 5.48 -16.98
CA ASN A 145 8.23 5.91 -15.62
C ASN A 145 8.36 4.75 -14.62
N PHE A 146 9.49 4.07 -14.63
CA PHE A 146 9.71 2.91 -13.77
C PHE A 146 10.16 3.31 -12.37
N LEU A 147 9.65 2.59 -11.37
CA LEU A 147 10.12 2.59 -9.98
C LEU A 147 10.25 1.17 -9.48
N ARG A 148 11.22 0.93 -8.60
CA ARG A 148 11.31 -0.34 -7.90
C ARG A 148 10.24 -0.44 -6.82
N PRO A 149 9.74 -1.66 -6.53
CA PRO A 149 9.01 -1.95 -5.30
C PRO A 149 9.73 -1.37 -4.10
N THR A 150 9.07 -0.45 -3.40
CA THR A 150 9.70 0.32 -2.31
C THR A 150 9.08 -0.04 -0.97
N VAL A 151 9.93 -0.34 0.01
CA VAL A 151 9.54 -0.71 1.38
C VAL A 151 10.10 0.33 2.33
N LEU A 152 9.21 1.08 2.97
CA LEU A 152 9.51 2.02 4.06
C LEU A 152 9.12 1.36 5.38
N ALA A 153 10.09 1.06 6.22
CA ALA A 153 9.92 0.46 7.55
C ALA A 153 9.99 1.52 8.64
N ASP A 154 9.67 1.13 9.86
CA ASP A 154 9.67 2.00 11.05
C ASP A 154 8.80 3.25 10.87
N VAL A 155 7.71 3.10 10.10
CA VAL A 155 6.80 4.20 9.81
C VAL A 155 5.91 4.47 11.02
N ASP A 156 5.89 5.71 11.50
CA ASP A 156 4.87 6.20 12.43
C ASP A 156 3.56 6.43 11.63
N ASN A 157 2.43 5.99 12.19
CA ASN A 157 1.13 6.10 11.48
C ASN A 157 0.72 7.57 11.20
N ARG A 158 1.34 8.56 11.85
CA ARG A 158 1.14 9.99 11.59
C ARG A 158 1.91 10.51 10.38
N MET A 159 2.91 9.79 9.88
CA MET A 159 3.65 10.17 8.68
C MET A 159 2.72 10.21 7.47
N ARG A 160 2.97 11.14 6.55
CA ARG A 160 2.15 11.30 5.34
C ARG A 160 2.14 10.05 4.46
N VAL A 161 3.25 9.30 4.44
CA VAL A 161 3.33 8.02 3.71
C VAL A 161 2.41 6.94 4.27
N ALA A 162 2.00 7.04 5.55
CA ALA A 162 1.00 6.18 6.18
C ALA A 162 -0.43 6.69 6.00
N GLN A 163 -0.63 8.01 5.90
CA GLN A 163 -1.95 8.65 5.90
C GLN A 163 -2.49 8.96 4.50
N GLU A 164 -1.63 9.24 3.52
CA GLU A 164 -2.05 9.68 2.20
C GLU A 164 -1.95 8.58 1.14
N GLU A 165 -2.89 8.57 0.20
CA GLU A 165 -2.90 7.62 -0.92
C GLU A 165 -1.81 7.95 -1.93
N ILE A 166 -0.77 7.11 -1.97
CA ILE A 166 0.36 7.26 -2.90
C ILE A 166 -0.02 6.79 -4.31
N PHE A 167 -0.73 5.67 -4.40
CA PHE A 167 -1.16 5.02 -5.66
C PHE A 167 0.02 4.57 -6.51
N GLY A 168 0.97 3.85 -5.90
CA GLY A 168 2.21 3.39 -6.52
C GLY A 168 2.84 2.25 -5.73
N PRO A 169 3.97 1.68 -6.18
CA PRO A 169 4.60 0.51 -5.57
C PRO A 169 5.38 0.89 -4.29
N VAL A 170 4.69 1.48 -3.33
CA VAL A 170 5.28 1.96 -2.06
C VAL A 170 4.49 1.42 -0.89
N LEU A 171 5.18 0.70 -0.02
CA LEU A 171 4.65 0.11 1.20
C LEU A 171 5.15 0.87 2.42
N ALA A 172 4.22 1.21 3.33
CA ALA A 172 4.51 1.68 4.68
C ALA A 172 4.33 0.53 5.68
N VAL A 173 5.35 0.27 6.50
CA VAL A 173 5.36 -0.82 7.48
C VAL A 173 5.50 -0.24 8.89
N THR A 174 4.58 -0.65 9.77
CA THR A 174 4.49 -0.22 11.16
C THR A 174 4.38 -1.44 12.08
N THR A 175 4.79 -1.33 13.34
CA THR A 175 4.59 -2.39 14.34
C THR A 175 3.37 -2.11 15.21
N PHE A 176 2.84 -3.17 15.83
CA PHE A 176 1.89 -3.10 16.94
C PHE A 176 2.20 -4.18 17.99
N LYS A 177 1.71 -4.00 19.21
CA LYS A 177 1.90 -4.94 20.34
C LYS A 177 0.65 -5.73 20.65
N THR A 178 -0.51 -5.08 20.68
CA THR A 178 -1.78 -5.68 21.07
C THR A 178 -2.82 -5.59 19.96
N MET A 179 -3.87 -6.39 20.05
CA MET A 179 -4.99 -6.38 19.12
C MET A 179 -5.69 -5.00 19.11
N GLU A 180 -5.82 -4.39 20.29
CA GLU A 180 -6.46 -3.09 20.49
C GLU A 180 -5.66 -1.98 19.77
N GLU A 181 -4.34 -1.96 19.96
CA GLU A 181 -3.44 -1.04 19.25
C GLU A 181 -3.51 -1.25 17.73
N ALA A 182 -3.49 -2.50 17.29
CA ALA A 182 -3.62 -2.83 15.86
C ALA A 182 -4.91 -2.28 15.26
N LEU A 183 -6.03 -2.39 16.00
CA LEU A 183 -7.32 -1.87 15.56
C LEU A 183 -7.35 -0.35 15.53
N GLU A 184 -6.80 0.30 16.55
CA GLU A 184 -6.69 1.76 16.66
C GLU A 184 -5.93 2.34 15.46
N ILE A 185 -4.70 1.86 15.22
CA ILE A 185 -3.87 2.38 14.11
C ILE A 185 -4.42 2.01 12.73
N ALA A 186 -5.10 0.87 12.58
CA ALA A 186 -5.76 0.49 11.33
C ALA A 186 -6.87 1.47 10.95
N ASN A 187 -7.65 1.91 11.96
CA ASN A 187 -8.78 2.83 11.80
C ASN A 187 -8.37 4.31 11.77
N ASP A 188 -7.15 4.64 12.22
CA ASP A 188 -6.63 6.01 12.22
C ASP A 188 -6.23 6.43 10.79
N THR A 189 -7.24 6.65 9.97
CA THR A 189 -7.15 7.09 8.57
C THR A 189 -8.49 7.67 8.11
N GLN A 190 -8.46 8.54 7.10
CA GLN A 190 -9.68 9.05 6.48
C GLN A 190 -10.33 8.09 5.47
N TYR A 191 -9.71 6.95 5.19
CA TYR A 191 -10.16 5.96 4.22
C TYR A 191 -10.85 4.77 4.90
N GLY A 192 -11.61 4.00 4.12
CA GLY A 192 -12.33 2.82 4.64
C GLY A 192 -12.70 1.82 3.54
N LEU A 193 -11.84 1.68 2.50
CA LEU A 193 -12.19 0.88 1.33
C LEU A 193 -11.96 -0.62 1.54
N GLY A 194 -10.81 -1.02 2.06
CA GLY A 194 -10.49 -2.43 2.24
C GLY A 194 -9.52 -2.67 3.40
N ALA A 195 -9.44 -3.91 3.85
CA ALA A 195 -8.50 -4.36 4.88
C ALA A 195 -8.16 -5.84 4.72
N GLY A 196 -7.05 -6.27 5.34
CA GLY A 196 -6.67 -7.68 5.43
C GLY A 196 -6.21 -8.04 6.83
N VAL A 197 -6.55 -9.25 7.29
CA VAL A 197 -6.12 -9.77 8.60
C VAL A 197 -5.54 -11.17 8.42
N TRP A 198 -4.35 -11.39 8.95
CA TRP A 198 -3.63 -12.65 8.95
C TRP A 198 -3.44 -13.16 10.36
N SER A 199 -4.17 -14.20 10.71
CA SER A 199 -4.10 -14.96 11.97
C SER A 199 -4.70 -16.34 11.77
N ARG A 200 -4.20 -17.35 12.49
CA ARG A 200 -4.83 -18.67 12.57
C ARG A 200 -5.93 -18.73 13.63
N ASN A 201 -6.04 -17.70 14.47
CA ASN A 201 -7.10 -17.58 15.47
C ASN A 201 -8.36 -16.97 14.82
N GLY A 202 -9.34 -17.82 14.51
CA GLY A 202 -10.59 -17.38 13.89
C GLY A 202 -11.39 -16.37 14.71
N ASN A 203 -11.32 -16.45 16.05
CA ASN A 203 -11.99 -15.48 16.93
C ASN A 203 -11.31 -14.10 16.87
N LEU A 204 -9.97 -14.05 16.82
CA LEU A 204 -9.22 -12.81 16.62
C LEU A 204 -9.55 -12.22 15.25
N ALA A 205 -9.46 -13.02 14.19
CA ALA A 205 -9.77 -12.57 12.83
C ALA A 205 -11.20 -12.02 12.71
N TYR A 206 -12.17 -12.67 13.34
CA TYR A 206 -13.56 -12.19 13.40
C TYR A 206 -13.69 -10.85 14.13
N LYS A 207 -13.06 -10.72 15.32
CA LYS A 207 -13.08 -9.46 16.09
C LYS A 207 -12.45 -8.30 15.29
N MET A 208 -11.31 -8.56 14.65
CA MET A 208 -10.64 -7.56 13.80
C MET A 208 -11.52 -7.16 12.62
N GLY A 209 -12.09 -8.12 11.90
CA GLY A 209 -12.99 -7.85 10.78
C GLY A 209 -14.26 -7.07 11.16
N ARG A 210 -14.72 -7.23 12.42
CA ARG A 210 -15.86 -6.45 12.95
C ARG A 210 -15.47 -5.06 13.40
N GLY A 211 -14.22 -4.87 13.84
CA GLY A 211 -13.73 -3.62 14.41
C GLY A 211 -13.09 -2.68 13.38
N ILE A 212 -12.52 -3.20 12.29
CA ILE A 212 -11.91 -2.37 11.25
C ILE A 212 -13.01 -1.63 10.47
N GLN A 213 -12.82 -0.32 10.30
CA GLN A 213 -13.74 0.56 9.56
C GLN A 213 -13.41 0.50 8.05
N ALA A 214 -13.66 -0.67 7.44
CA ALA A 214 -13.50 -0.91 6.01
C ALA A 214 -14.60 -1.88 5.53
N GLY A 215 -14.87 -1.89 4.21
CA GLY A 215 -15.89 -2.81 3.71
C GLY A 215 -16.33 -2.53 2.31
#